data_9831f5bd19edecc804b2401d6393cf9e
#
_entry.id   9831f5bd19edecc804b2401d6393cf9e
#
_cell.length_a   1.000
_cell.length_b   1.000
_cell.length_c   1.000
_cell.angle_alpha   90.00
_cell.angle_beta   90.00
_cell.angle_gamma   90.00
#
_symmetry.space_group_name_H-M   'P 1'
#
loop_
_entity.id
_entity.type
_entity.pdbx_description
1 polymer ?
#
loop_
_entity_poly.entity_id
_entity_poly.type
_entity_poly.pdbx_seq_one_letter_code
_entity_poly.pdbx_strand_id
1 'polypeptide(L)'
;DVKKLRDATGAGMMDAKKALTEAEGDHEKAIELLRISGLAKAAKRTDREATNGIVAGRDGILIQLAAETDFVAKNAEFVGLADQIVEAIASSGAKDLEATKVAPLGSATVQEAVQSLAATIGENLSLVNVASYDGDTHLYLHRRASDLPPQVGVLVEYTGGDETLVHQVAMHIAAMSPVYVSREEVPAEVVENERRIAEATA
;
A
#
# COMPACT_ATOMS: atom_id res chain seq x y z
N ASP A 1 -29.78 1.77 -18.74
CA ASP A 1 -29.33 2.91 -17.92
C ASP A 1 -28.58 2.44 -16.67
N VAL A 2 -29.16 1.64 -15.76
CA VAL A 2 -28.50 1.13 -14.55
C VAL A 2 -27.21 0.35 -14.86
N LYS A 3 -27.23 -0.55 -15.86
CA LYS A 3 -26.04 -1.30 -16.29
C LYS A 3 -24.93 -0.36 -16.78
N LYS A 4 -25.28 0.62 -17.61
CA LYS A 4 -24.34 1.62 -18.12
C LYS A 4 -23.69 2.43 -16.97
N LEU A 5 -24.47 2.83 -15.99
CA LEU A 5 -23.99 3.54 -14.82
C LEU A 5 -23.05 2.68 -13.96
N ARG A 6 -23.41 1.40 -13.75
CA ARG A 6 -22.56 0.42 -13.06
C ARG A 6 -21.24 0.21 -13.78
N ASP A 7 -21.27 0.00 -15.08
CA ASP A 7 -20.08 -0.27 -15.89
C ASP A 7 -19.14 0.96 -15.92
N ALA A 8 -19.69 2.18 -15.80
CA ALA A 8 -18.93 3.42 -15.74
C ALA A 8 -18.35 3.74 -14.35
N THR A 9 -18.94 3.21 -13.26
CA THR A 9 -18.61 3.62 -11.88
C THR A 9 -18.09 2.48 -11.01
N GLY A 10 -18.17 1.23 -11.46
CA GLY A 10 -17.88 0.06 -10.65
C GLY A 10 -18.86 -0.20 -9.49
N ALA A 11 -19.89 0.63 -9.32
CA ALA A 11 -20.86 0.53 -8.24
C ALA A 11 -21.69 -0.75 -8.28
N GLY A 12 -22.16 -1.22 -7.13
CA GLY A 12 -23.10 -2.32 -7.06
C GLY A 12 -24.43 -2.03 -7.77
N MET A 13 -25.09 -3.05 -8.34
CA MET A 13 -26.32 -2.90 -9.13
C MET A 13 -27.42 -2.15 -8.35
N MET A 14 -27.57 -2.41 -7.06
CA MET A 14 -28.59 -1.78 -6.25
C MET A 14 -28.26 -0.31 -5.93
N ASP A 15 -26.98 -0.01 -5.69
CA ASP A 15 -26.52 1.36 -5.47
C ASP A 15 -26.66 2.19 -6.75
N ALA A 16 -26.30 1.64 -7.91
CA ALA A 16 -26.47 2.29 -9.20
C ALA A 16 -27.96 2.56 -9.51
N LYS A 17 -28.85 1.59 -9.23
CA LYS A 17 -30.29 1.78 -9.38
C LYS A 17 -30.82 2.88 -8.47
N LYS A 18 -30.43 2.88 -7.19
CA LYS A 18 -30.86 3.88 -6.21
C LYS A 18 -30.39 5.27 -6.62
N ALA A 19 -29.12 5.42 -6.96
CA ALA A 19 -28.57 6.71 -7.38
C ALA A 19 -29.25 7.25 -8.65
N LEU A 20 -29.54 6.40 -9.64
CA LEU A 20 -30.24 6.80 -10.86
C LEU A 20 -31.70 7.23 -10.58
N THR A 21 -32.36 6.57 -9.61
CA THR A 21 -33.70 6.94 -9.18
C THR A 21 -33.69 8.30 -8.45
N GLU A 22 -32.73 8.52 -7.53
CA GLU A 22 -32.56 9.79 -6.80
C GLU A 22 -32.17 10.94 -7.74
N ALA A 23 -31.43 10.63 -8.80
CA ALA A 23 -31.03 11.58 -9.83
C ALA A 23 -32.10 11.80 -10.91
N GLU A 24 -33.30 11.20 -10.77
CA GLU A 24 -34.41 11.30 -11.74
C GLU A 24 -34.00 10.91 -13.18
N GLY A 25 -33.07 9.96 -13.30
CA GLY A 25 -32.55 9.45 -14.58
C GLY A 25 -31.34 10.23 -15.12
N ASP A 26 -30.89 11.29 -14.46
CA ASP A 26 -29.68 12.03 -14.81
C ASP A 26 -28.43 11.22 -14.45
N HIS A 27 -27.64 10.84 -15.47
CA HIS A 27 -26.45 10.02 -15.31
C HIS A 27 -25.30 10.75 -14.60
N GLU A 28 -25.07 12.02 -14.88
CA GLU A 28 -23.97 12.77 -14.27
C GLU A 28 -24.22 12.99 -12.78
N LYS A 29 -25.44 13.37 -12.44
CA LYS A 29 -25.89 13.50 -11.06
C LYS A 29 -25.86 12.17 -10.29
N ALA A 30 -26.23 11.07 -10.97
CA ALA A 30 -26.15 9.73 -10.38
C ALA A 30 -24.72 9.31 -10.10
N ILE A 31 -23.74 9.63 -10.96
CA ILE A 31 -22.31 9.40 -10.73
C ILE A 31 -21.84 10.17 -9.49
N GLU A 32 -22.23 11.43 -9.37
CA GLU A 32 -21.89 12.26 -8.20
C GLU A 32 -22.45 11.68 -6.89
N LEU A 33 -23.72 11.27 -6.88
CA LEU A 33 -24.37 10.63 -5.73
C LEU A 33 -23.67 9.31 -5.35
N LEU A 34 -23.27 8.50 -6.34
CA LEU A 34 -22.52 7.27 -6.10
C LEU A 34 -21.15 7.55 -5.51
N ARG A 35 -20.44 8.57 -5.98
CA ARG A 35 -19.14 8.99 -5.46
C ARG A 35 -19.26 9.42 -3.99
N ILE A 36 -20.21 10.28 -3.66
CA ILE A 36 -20.45 10.75 -2.28
C ILE A 36 -20.80 9.56 -1.36
N SER A 37 -21.74 8.72 -1.78
CA SER A 37 -22.16 7.54 -1.02
C SER A 37 -21.03 6.52 -0.85
N GLY A 38 -20.20 6.32 -1.88
CA GLY A 38 -19.05 5.42 -1.85
C GLY A 38 -17.99 5.90 -0.84
N LEU A 39 -17.65 7.18 -0.87
CA LEU A 39 -16.71 7.78 0.08
C LEU A 39 -17.22 7.70 1.52
N ALA A 40 -18.51 7.95 1.75
CA ALA A 40 -19.12 7.81 3.08
C ALA A 40 -19.11 6.36 3.60
N LYS A 41 -19.28 5.38 2.70
CA LYS A 41 -19.15 3.96 3.05
C LYS A 41 -17.69 3.56 3.30
N ALA A 42 -16.74 4.07 2.51
CA ALA A 42 -15.32 3.82 2.70
C ALA A 42 -14.83 4.37 4.06
N ALA A 43 -15.24 5.60 4.41
CA ALA A 43 -14.91 6.21 5.71
C ALA A 43 -15.37 5.36 6.92
N LYS A 44 -16.46 4.62 6.80
CA LYS A 44 -16.95 3.71 7.87
C LYS A 44 -16.17 2.39 7.96
N ARG A 45 -15.26 2.11 7.02
CA ARG A 45 -14.48 0.88 6.98
C ARG A 45 -13.03 1.07 7.40
N THR A 46 -12.61 2.28 7.70
CA THR A 46 -11.22 2.59 8.10
C THR A 46 -10.75 1.83 9.34
N ASP A 47 -11.70 1.40 10.20
CA ASP A 47 -11.40 0.62 11.40
C ASP A 47 -11.27 -0.89 11.13
N ARG A 48 -11.50 -1.34 9.89
CA ARG A 48 -11.32 -2.75 9.54
C ARG A 48 -9.85 -3.04 9.31
N GLU A 49 -9.40 -4.18 9.79
CA GLU A 49 -8.03 -4.63 9.58
C GLU A 49 -7.75 -4.88 8.10
N ALA A 50 -6.70 -4.26 7.59
CA ALA A 50 -6.17 -4.47 6.25
C ALA A 50 -4.79 -5.14 6.37
N THR A 51 -4.79 -6.48 6.49
CA THR A 51 -3.59 -7.30 6.72
C THR A 51 -2.99 -7.89 5.45
N ASN A 52 -3.72 -7.77 4.34
CA ASN A 52 -3.26 -8.14 3.01
C ASN A 52 -2.81 -6.89 2.24
N GLY A 53 -2.45 -7.07 0.99
CA GLY A 53 -2.04 -5.99 0.12
C GLY A 53 -0.75 -6.32 -0.62
N ILE A 54 -0.07 -5.29 -1.07
CA ILE A 54 1.15 -5.39 -1.88
C ILE A 54 2.20 -4.38 -1.42
N VAL A 55 3.44 -4.66 -1.80
CA VAL A 55 4.51 -3.69 -1.81
C VAL A 55 4.85 -3.34 -3.25
N ALA A 56 5.19 -2.09 -3.49
CA ALA A 56 5.67 -1.60 -4.78
C ALA A 56 6.82 -0.62 -4.55
N GLY A 57 7.72 -0.54 -5.52
CA GLY A 57 8.83 0.40 -5.39
C GLY A 57 9.76 0.37 -6.61
N ARG A 58 10.59 1.42 -6.73
CA ARG A 58 11.71 1.57 -7.66
C ARG A 58 12.57 2.76 -7.24
N ASP A 59 13.80 2.79 -7.70
CA ASP A 59 14.68 3.97 -7.62
C ASP A 59 14.75 4.60 -6.21
N GLY A 60 15.01 3.79 -5.21
CA GLY A 60 15.10 4.27 -3.82
C GLY A 60 13.76 4.48 -3.12
N ILE A 61 12.65 4.07 -3.71
CA ILE A 61 11.31 4.20 -3.15
C ILE A 61 10.70 2.82 -2.91
N LEU A 62 10.09 2.63 -1.74
CA LEU A 62 9.32 1.46 -1.38
C LEU A 62 8.06 1.89 -0.65
N ILE A 63 6.90 1.35 -1.05
CA ILE A 63 5.62 1.57 -0.39
C ILE A 63 4.96 0.26 0.00
N GLN A 64 4.07 0.32 0.99
CA GLN A 64 3.13 -0.74 1.32
C GLN A 64 1.70 -0.20 1.19
N LEU A 65 0.94 -0.77 0.27
CA LEU A 65 -0.48 -0.51 0.07
C LEU A 65 -1.28 -1.71 0.58
N ALA A 66 -2.09 -1.50 1.61
CA ALA A 66 -2.83 -2.55 2.31
C ALA A 66 -4.28 -2.66 1.83
N ALA A 67 -4.83 -3.87 1.92
CA ALA A 67 -6.22 -4.22 1.62
C ALA A 67 -6.73 -5.26 2.62
N GLU A 68 -8.06 -5.45 2.73
CA GLU A 68 -8.66 -6.45 3.61
C GLU A 68 -8.38 -7.89 3.10
N THR A 69 -8.38 -8.10 1.77
CA THR A 69 -8.25 -9.43 1.18
C THR A 69 -7.12 -9.53 0.14
N ASP A 70 -6.66 -10.75 -0.12
CA ASP A 70 -5.69 -11.09 -1.17
C ASP A 70 -6.32 -11.01 -2.58
N PHE A 71 -7.65 -11.07 -2.71
CA PHE A 71 -8.35 -10.84 -3.98
C PHE A 71 -8.10 -9.43 -4.50
N VAL A 72 -8.16 -8.43 -3.61
CA VAL A 72 -7.87 -7.04 -3.97
C VAL A 72 -6.40 -6.86 -4.32
N ALA A 73 -5.49 -7.57 -3.65
CA ALA A 73 -4.06 -7.53 -3.97
C ALA A 73 -3.76 -7.95 -5.42
N LYS A 74 -4.64 -8.75 -6.07
CA LYS A 74 -4.54 -9.15 -7.48
C LYS A 74 -5.28 -8.22 -8.44
N ASN A 75 -6.06 -7.28 -7.93
CA ASN A 75 -6.84 -6.37 -8.76
C ASN A 75 -5.93 -5.42 -9.53
N ALA A 76 -6.11 -5.31 -10.84
CA ALA A 76 -5.24 -4.50 -11.70
C ALA A 76 -5.30 -3.00 -11.36
N GLU A 77 -6.45 -2.48 -10.92
CA GLU A 77 -6.58 -1.08 -10.51
C GLU A 77 -5.83 -0.81 -9.19
N PHE A 78 -5.86 -1.78 -8.27
CA PHE A 78 -5.12 -1.69 -7.01
C PHE A 78 -3.60 -1.73 -7.24
N VAL A 79 -3.13 -2.64 -8.07
CA VAL A 79 -1.71 -2.71 -8.46
C VAL A 79 -1.29 -1.44 -9.20
N GLY A 80 -2.09 -1.00 -10.16
CA GLY A 80 -1.83 0.24 -10.90
C GLY A 80 -1.80 1.49 -10.01
N LEU A 81 -2.64 1.55 -8.96
CA LEU A 81 -2.59 2.64 -7.99
C LEU A 81 -1.27 2.63 -7.20
N ALA A 82 -0.76 1.46 -6.80
CA ALA A 82 0.53 1.37 -6.12
C ALA A 82 1.67 1.91 -6.99
N ASP A 83 1.70 1.57 -8.29
CA ASP A 83 2.69 2.11 -9.22
C ASP A 83 2.55 3.64 -9.39
N GLN A 84 1.34 4.15 -9.46
CA GLN A 84 1.07 5.59 -9.54
C GLN A 84 1.51 6.34 -8.27
N ILE A 85 1.37 5.73 -7.10
CA ILE A 85 1.85 6.29 -5.82
C ILE A 85 3.38 6.39 -5.83
N VAL A 86 4.07 5.35 -6.27
CA VAL A 86 5.54 5.37 -6.43
C VAL A 86 5.97 6.51 -7.36
N GLU A 87 5.27 6.70 -8.48
CA GLU A 87 5.52 7.81 -9.41
C GLU A 87 5.26 9.18 -8.78
N ALA A 88 4.19 9.31 -7.99
CA ALA A 88 3.87 10.54 -7.27
C ALA A 88 4.95 10.90 -6.25
N ILE A 89 5.52 9.90 -5.54
CA ILE A 89 6.66 10.11 -4.63
C ILE A 89 7.89 10.58 -5.41
N ALA A 90 8.24 9.91 -6.51
CA ALA A 90 9.38 10.28 -7.35
C ALA A 90 9.26 11.72 -7.89
N SER A 91 8.06 12.12 -8.29
CA SER A 91 7.81 13.45 -8.85
C SER A 91 7.73 14.55 -7.81
N SER A 92 7.19 14.28 -6.62
CA SER A 92 7.01 15.27 -5.54
C SER A 92 8.20 15.38 -4.59
N GLY A 93 9.05 14.34 -4.54
CA GLY A 93 10.14 14.24 -3.57
C GLY A 93 9.66 13.94 -2.14
N ALA A 94 8.44 13.40 -1.96
CA ALA A 94 7.93 13.01 -0.65
C ALA A 94 8.83 11.95 0.00
N LYS A 95 9.12 12.11 1.31
CA LYS A 95 10.07 11.24 2.03
C LYS A 95 9.41 10.36 3.08
N ASP A 96 8.18 10.64 3.45
CA ASP A 96 7.45 9.94 4.48
C ASP A 96 5.98 9.73 4.10
N LEU A 97 5.27 9.00 4.95
CA LEU A 97 3.88 8.64 4.75
C LEU A 97 2.97 9.87 4.64
N GLU A 98 3.14 10.85 5.51
CA GLU A 98 2.23 12.01 5.57
C GLU A 98 2.46 12.95 4.38
N ALA A 99 3.71 13.19 3.99
CA ALA A 99 4.03 13.93 2.78
C ALA A 99 3.50 13.22 1.52
N THR A 100 3.57 11.88 1.48
CA THR A 100 3.05 11.10 0.36
C THR A 100 1.53 11.17 0.27
N LYS A 101 0.80 11.11 1.37
CA LYS A 101 -0.67 11.20 1.37
C LYS A 101 -1.19 12.46 0.69
N VAL A 102 -0.50 13.58 0.85
CA VAL A 102 -0.88 14.87 0.26
C VAL A 102 -0.23 15.14 -1.09
N ALA A 103 0.66 14.27 -1.55
CA ALA A 103 1.32 14.41 -2.85
C ALA A 103 0.30 14.38 -4.00
N PRO A 104 0.51 15.20 -5.06
CA PRO A 104 -0.37 15.22 -6.23
C PRO A 104 -0.36 13.88 -6.97
N LEU A 105 -1.54 13.39 -7.33
CA LEU A 105 -1.75 12.23 -8.19
C LEU A 105 -2.87 12.53 -9.18
N GLY A 106 -2.50 12.98 -10.37
CA GLY A 106 -3.46 13.48 -11.36
C GLY A 106 -4.17 14.75 -10.89
N SER A 107 -5.49 14.72 -10.83
CA SER A 107 -6.33 15.83 -10.34
C SER A 107 -6.65 15.76 -8.84
N ALA A 108 -6.12 14.75 -8.14
CA ALA A 108 -6.37 14.49 -6.73
C ALA A 108 -5.05 14.36 -5.95
N THR A 109 -5.13 14.08 -4.66
CA THR A 109 -4.01 13.63 -3.85
C THR A 109 -3.95 12.11 -3.80
N VAL A 110 -2.80 11.56 -3.39
CA VAL A 110 -2.63 10.11 -3.15
C VAL A 110 -3.72 9.61 -2.18
N GLN A 111 -3.97 10.30 -1.09
CA GLN A 111 -4.98 9.92 -0.11
C GLN A 111 -6.40 9.87 -0.73
N GLU A 112 -6.75 10.85 -1.53
CA GLU A 112 -8.05 10.88 -2.21
C GLU A 112 -8.18 9.77 -3.26
N ALA A 113 -7.10 9.44 -3.96
CA ALA A 113 -7.07 8.33 -4.91
C ALA A 113 -7.27 6.97 -4.21
N VAL A 114 -6.59 6.74 -3.08
CA VAL A 114 -6.77 5.54 -2.25
C VAL A 114 -8.21 5.43 -1.75
N GLN A 115 -8.78 6.52 -1.23
CA GLN A 115 -10.17 6.55 -0.76
C GLN A 115 -11.19 6.32 -1.88
N SER A 116 -10.93 6.87 -3.06
CA SER A 116 -11.79 6.67 -4.24
C SER A 116 -11.80 5.21 -4.67
N LEU A 117 -10.63 4.57 -4.71
CA LEU A 117 -10.55 3.15 -5.05
C LEU A 117 -11.18 2.27 -3.96
N ALA A 118 -10.99 2.59 -2.68
CA ALA A 118 -11.65 1.92 -1.55
C ALA A 118 -13.19 1.99 -1.65
N ALA A 119 -13.72 3.14 -2.10
CA ALA A 119 -15.15 3.32 -2.32
C ALA A 119 -15.68 2.43 -3.45
N THR A 120 -14.90 2.26 -4.52
CA THR A 120 -15.25 1.43 -5.69
C THR A 120 -15.14 -0.07 -5.38
N ILE A 121 -14.03 -0.50 -4.80
CA ILE A 121 -13.77 -1.91 -4.47
C ILE A 121 -14.66 -2.38 -3.31
N GLY A 122 -14.92 -1.51 -2.32
CA GLY A 122 -15.75 -1.84 -1.18
C GLY A 122 -14.99 -2.46 0.00
N GLU A 123 -13.67 -2.37 0.01
CA GLU A 123 -12.78 -2.77 1.12
C GLU A 123 -12.07 -1.56 1.73
N ASN A 124 -11.52 -1.74 2.94
CA ASN A 124 -10.59 -0.79 3.51
C ASN A 124 -9.25 -0.90 2.77
N LEU A 125 -8.83 0.20 2.17
CA LEU A 125 -7.52 0.35 1.53
C LEU A 125 -6.75 1.45 2.22
N SER A 126 -5.48 1.25 2.46
CA SER A 126 -4.63 2.26 3.10
C SER A 126 -3.19 2.19 2.65
N LEU A 127 -2.58 3.35 2.43
CA LEU A 127 -1.13 3.49 2.34
C LEU A 127 -0.58 3.44 3.76
N VAL A 128 0.19 2.38 4.09
CA VAL A 128 0.61 2.06 5.45
C VAL A 128 2.02 2.53 5.73
N ASN A 129 2.93 2.24 4.79
CA ASN A 129 4.34 2.55 4.92
C ASN A 129 4.91 3.16 3.63
N VAL A 130 5.83 4.08 3.81
CA VAL A 130 6.63 4.71 2.75
C VAL A 130 8.07 4.80 3.23
N ALA A 131 9.01 4.37 2.38
CA ALA A 131 10.43 4.65 2.53
C ALA A 131 10.94 5.28 1.23
N SER A 132 11.73 6.35 1.35
CA SER A 132 12.34 7.03 0.21
C SER A 132 13.73 7.53 0.60
N TYR A 133 14.75 7.02 -0.08
CA TYR A 133 16.16 7.35 0.12
C TYR A 133 16.76 7.95 -1.14
N ASP A 134 17.76 8.83 -0.97
CA ASP A 134 18.43 9.53 -2.06
C ASP A 134 19.81 8.96 -2.41
N GLY A 135 20.36 8.10 -1.55
CA GLY A 135 21.68 7.47 -1.74
C GLY A 135 21.66 6.29 -2.71
N ASP A 136 22.74 5.54 -2.72
CA ASP A 136 22.78 4.26 -3.44
C ASP A 136 21.87 3.27 -2.74
N THR A 137 20.89 2.74 -3.48
CA THR A 137 19.88 1.87 -2.93
C THR A 137 19.76 0.56 -3.69
N HIS A 138 19.38 -0.49 -2.97
CA HIS A 138 18.97 -1.76 -3.57
C HIS A 138 17.56 -2.12 -3.11
N LEU A 139 16.68 -2.38 -4.07
CA LEU A 139 15.31 -2.78 -3.83
C LEU A 139 15.16 -4.29 -4.08
N TYR A 140 14.67 -5.02 -3.07
CA TYR A 140 14.28 -6.43 -3.19
C TYR A 140 12.78 -6.58 -2.95
N LEU A 141 12.09 -7.15 -3.92
CA LEU A 141 10.65 -7.44 -3.84
C LEU A 141 10.43 -8.94 -3.86
N HIS A 142 9.85 -9.48 -2.79
CA HIS A 142 9.61 -10.91 -2.64
C HIS A 142 8.12 -11.25 -2.82
N ARG A 143 7.84 -12.27 -3.65
CA ARG A 143 6.50 -12.84 -3.85
C ARG A 143 6.35 -14.08 -2.99
N ARG A 144 5.30 -14.16 -2.19
CA ARG A 144 4.99 -15.35 -1.40
C ARG A 144 4.37 -16.48 -2.24
N ALA A 145 3.71 -16.12 -3.34
CA ALA A 145 3.13 -17.04 -4.31
C ALA A 145 3.32 -16.50 -5.73
N SER A 146 3.37 -17.39 -6.71
CA SER A 146 3.64 -17.02 -8.11
C SER A 146 2.52 -16.19 -8.76
N ASP A 147 1.30 -16.33 -8.25
CA ASP A 147 0.08 -15.66 -8.74
C ASP A 147 -0.22 -14.35 -7.98
N LEU A 148 0.58 -14.01 -6.98
CA LEU A 148 0.45 -12.77 -6.21
C LEU A 148 1.53 -11.74 -6.61
N PRO A 149 1.21 -10.45 -6.59
CA PRO A 149 2.21 -9.39 -6.58
C PRO A 149 3.14 -9.51 -5.37
N PRO A 150 4.27 -8.79 -5.34
CA PRO A 150 5.16 -8.76 -4.17
C PRO A 150 4.43 -8.32 -2.91
N GLN A 151 4.66 -9.05 -1.80
CA GLN A 151 4.05 -8.79 -0.51
C GLN A 151 5.07 -8.46 0.59
N VAL A 152 6.34 -8.71 0.32
CA VAL A 152 7.47 -8.29 1.17
C VAL A 152 8.42 -7.47 0.33
N GLY A 153 8.79 -6.31 0.83
CA GLY A 153 9.75 -5.41 0.20
C GLY A 153 10.85 -5.02 1.18
N VAL A 154 12.07 -4.96 0.67
CA VAL A 154 13.23 -4.48 1.41
C VAL A 154 13.93 -3.43 0.56
N LEU A 155 14.13 -2.26 1.13
CA LEU A 155 14.91 -1.18 0.55
C LEU A 155 16.14 -0.95 1.43
N VAL A 156 17.32 -1.17 0.86
CA VAL A 156 18.60 -0.99 1.55
C VAL A 156 19.31 0.21 0.96
N GLU A 157 19.59 1.21 1.79
CA GLU A 157 20.55 2.28 1.46
C GLU A 157 21.94 1.85 1.94
N TYR A 158 22.96 2.01 1.11
CA TYR A 158 24.30 1.52 1.42
C TYR A 158 25.38 2.43 0.88
N THR A 159 26.59 2.27 1.40
CA THR A 159 27.79 2.94 0.92
C THR A 159 28.90 1.91 0.69
N GLY A 160 29.42 1.85 -0.54
CA GLY A 160 30.43 0.85 -0.92
C GLY A 160 29.84 -0.57 -1.04
N GLY A 161 30.70 -1.55 -1.21
CA GLY A 161 30.27 -2.95 -1.44
C GLY A 161 29.94 -3.25 -2.90
N ASP A 162 29.64 -4.50 -3.16
CA ASP A 162 29.17 -4.94 -4.48
C ASP A 162 27.66 -5.22 -4.46
N GLU A 163 27.03 -5.08 -5.60
CA GLU A 163 25.58 -5.27 -5.77
C GLU A 163 25.11 -6.69 -5.34
N THR A 164 25.97 -7.71 -5.55
CA THR A 164 25.64 -9.09 -5.17
C THR A 164 25.51 -9.23 -3.66
N LEU A 165 26.46 -8.64 -2.92
CA LEU A 165 26.44 -8.63 -1.46
C LEU A 165 25.20 -7.90 -0.92
N VAL A 166 24.90 -6.71 -1.46
CA VAL A 166 23.73 -5.92 -1.04
C VAL A 166 22.43 -6.68 -1.33
N HIS A 167 22.33 -7.36 -2.46
CA HIS A 167 21.20 -8.21 -2.79
C HIS A 167 21.03 -9.37 -1.77
N GLN A 168 22.12 -10.04 -1.40
CA GLN A 168 22.11 -11.11 -0.39
C GLN A 168 21.67 -10.60 0.98
N VAL A 169 22.13 -9.40 1.37
CA VAL A 169 21.68 -8.72 2.60
C VAL A 169 20.18 -8.42 2.55
N ALA A 170 19.67 -7.89 1.44
CA ALA A 170 18.25 -7.61 1.28
C ALA A 170 17.39 -8.88 1.36
N MET A 171 17.84 -9.98 0.75
CA MET A 171 17.18 -11.28 0.88
C MET A 171 17.19 -11.80 2.32
N HIS A 172 18.32 -11.65 3.03
CA HIS A 172 18.44 -12.03 4.43
C HIS A 172 17.46 -11.21 5.32
N ILE A 173 17.39 -9.89 5.11
CA ILE A 173 16.44 -9.02 5.80
C ILE A 173 15.00 -9.47 5.55
N ALA A 174 14.64 -9.79 4.29
CA ALA A 174 13.30 -10.28 3.94
C ALA A 174 12.95 -11.59 4.65
N ALA A 175 13.93 -12.50 4.80
CA ALA A 175 13.72 -13.80 5.43
C ALA A 175 13.67 -13.74 6.96
N MET A 176 14.53 -12.93 7.57
CA MET A 176 14.74 -12.89 9.02
C MET A 176 13.95 -11.79 9.73
N SER A 177 13.47 -10.79 8.99
CA SER A 177 12.71 -9.65 9.53
C SER A 177 13.39 -8.99 10.75
N PRO A 178 14.68 -8.60 10.67
CA PRO A 178 15.41 -8.04 11.80
C PRO A 178 14.73 -6.74 12.29
N VAL A 179 14.74 -6.56 13.60
CA VAL A 179 14.12 -5.39 14.24
C VAL A 179 15.11 -4.24 14.36
N TYR A 180 16.42 -4.53 14.42
CA TYR A 180 17.49 -3.57 14.64
C TYR A 180 18.50 -3.62 13.50
N VAL A 181 19.06 -2.46 13.15
CA VAL A 181 20.10 -2.35 12.11
C VAL A 181 21.48 -2.61 12.72
N SER A 182 21.71 -2.14 13.94
CA SER A 182 22.99 -2.30 14.62
C SER A 182 22.83 -2.90 16.02
N ARG A 183 23.94 -3.41 16.56
CA ARG A 183 23.98 -3.97 17.94
C ARG A 183 23.66 -2.92 18.99
N GLU A 184 24.07 -1.69 18.76
CA GLU A 184 23.92 -0.55 19.67
C GLU A 184 22.45 -0.13 19.84
N GLU A 185 21.61 -0.45 18.86
CA GLU A 185 20.16 -0.18 18.89
C GLU A 185 19.38 -1.20 19.72
N VAL A 186 19.98 -2.37 20.02
CA VAL A 186 19.30 -3.42 20.77
C VAL A 186 19.20 -3.04 22.25
N PRO A 187 17.99 -2.90 22.83
CA PRO A 187 17.84 -2.58 24.24
C PRO A 187 18.51 -3.61 25.14
N ALA A 188 19.16 -3.14 26.20
CA ALA A 188 19.90 -4.01 27.11
C ALA A 188 19.02 -5.12 27.73
N GLU A 189 17.74 -4.83 27.98
CA GLU A 189 16.76 -5.81 28.49
C GLU A 189 16.50 -6.95 27.53
N VAL A 190 16.51 -6.68 26.22
CA VAL A 190 16.34 -7.71 25.16
C VAL A 190 17.56 -8.62 25.16
N VAL A 191 18.77 -8.04 25.20
CA VAL A 191 20.04 -8.80 25.24
C VAL A 191 20.09 -9.70 26.48
N GLU A 192 19.73 -9.16 27.65
CA GLU A 192 19.77 -9.92 28.91
C GLU A 192 18.71 -11.04 28.92
N ASN A 193 17.53 -10.80 28.39
CA ASN A 193 16.50 -11.83 28.28
C ASN A 193 16.96 -12.98 27.37
N GLU A 194 17.52 -12.68 26.20
CA GLU A 194 18.04 -13.69 25.27
C GLU A 194 19.21 -14.47 25.85
N ARG A 195 20.12 -13.79 26.61
CA ARG A 195 21.20 -14.45 27.33
C ARG A 195 20.65 -15.46 28.35
N ARG A 196 19.67 -15.05 29.16
CA ARG A 196 19.04 -15.93 30.16
C ARG A 196 18.35 -17.13 29.52
N ILE A 197 17.71 -16.96 28.36
CA ILE A 197 17.10 -18.06 27.62
C ILE A 197 18.17 -19.02 27.10
N ALA A 198 19.24 -18.50 26.50
CA ALA A 198 20.33 -19.31 25.98
C ALA A 198 21.03 -20.12 27.11
N GLU A 199 21.29 -19.52 28.26
CA GLU A 199 21.86 -20.19 29.44
C GLU A 199 20.95 -21.28 30.03
N ALA A 200 19.62 -21.08 29.95
CA ALA A 200 18.64 -22.06 30.44
C ALA A 200 18.44 -23.27 29.48
N THR A 201 18.88 -23.13 28.22
CA THR A 201 18.68 -24.15 27.17
C THR A 201 19.96 -24.86 26.75
N ALA A 202 21.12 -24.47 27.30
CA ALA A 202 22.43 -25.08 27.08
C ALA A 202 22.66 -26.25 28.05
#